data_a3bd8af25ffe71a1e1ab32ce4e0254c0
#
_entry.id   a3bd8af25ffe71a1e1ab32ce4e0254c0
#
_cell.length_a   1.000
_cell.length_b   1.000
_cell.length_c   1.000
_cell.angle_alpha   90.00
_cell.angle_beta   90.00
_cell.angle_gamma   90.00
#
_symmetry.space_group_name_H-M   'P 1'
#
loop_
_entity.id
_entity.type
_entity.pdbx_description
1 polymer ?
#
loop_
_entity_poly.entity_id
_entity_poly.type
_entity_poly.pdbx_seq_one_letter_code
_entity_poly.pdbx_strand_id
1 'polypeptide(L)'
;LIQKAAAPDIENIVLDSRKLSYPDQSVFFAIKGARRDGHQFIGELHDKGIRNFVLSDLIEEGSLPDANVIKVKDTVLALQLLAANHRNKFNIPVIGITGSNGKTIVKEWLYQLLQQDYTIIRSPKSFNSQIGVPLSVWQMNEMHQLAIFEAGISQPDEMQNLQKIIQPAIGIFTNIGKAHSEGFLNIRQKINEKLKLFIHADIIIFCRDYLDINECLMTAKAQMKKADPDFDGLRTFSWSKNNLDADVQVKSIVKNTSISHLTLEQKGETFSFSIPFIDDASIENAVHCWMLMRYMKMDTSIIAQRMLDLNRVAMRLELNDAINNCSLINDSYNSDLNSLAIALDFLDQQKQHVKKTLLLSDILESGMSDEKLYREVSQLVQSRGVERLIGIGTAISKQQELFALNKKLTASFYPST
;
A
#
# COMPACT_ATOMS: atom_id res chain seq x y z
N LEU A 1 -2.68 -24.71 24.77
CA LEU A 1 -3.38 -25.78 24.07
C LEU A 1 -4.52 -26.28 24.94
N ILE A 2 -5.77 -26.18 24.50
CA ILE A 2 -6.95 -26.63 25.26
C ILE A 2 -7.27 -28.08 24.89
N GLN A 3 -7.13 -28.43 23.59
CA GLN A 3 -7.41 -29.75 23.08
C GLN A 3 -6.35 -30.12 22.03
N LYS A 4 -5.91 -31.38 21.99
CA LYS A 4 -4.88 -31.85 21.09
C LYS A 4 -5.33 -33.08 20.32
N ALA A 5 -5.28 -32.99 19.00
CA ALA A 5 -5.36 -34.11 18.05
C ALA A 5 -4.00 -34.38 17.41
N ALA A 6 -3.93 -35.20 16.36
CA ALA A 6 -2.71 -35.36 15.59
C ALA A 6 -2.19 -34.01 15.07
N ALA A 7 -0.89 -33.81 15.06
CA ALA A 7 -0.25 -32.57 14.62
C ALA A 7 0.09 -32.70 13.11
N PRO A 8 -0.76 -32.18 12.21
CA PRO A 8 -0.47 -32.16 10.78
C PRO A 8 0.52 -31.04 10.46
N ASP A 9 1.17 -31.13 9.32
CA ASP A 9 1.89 -30.00 8.76
C ASP A 9 0.88 -28.95 8.28
N ILE A 10 1.00 -27.73 8.80
CA ILE A 10 0.11 -26.62 8.47
C ILE A 10 0.73 -25.81 7.35
N GLU A 11 0.09 -25.78 6.22
CA GLU A 11 0.51 -24.98 5.04
C GLU A 11 -0.35 -23.73 4.85
N ASN A 12 -1.63 -23.78 5.23
CA ASN A 12 -2.60 -22.74 4.92
C ASN A 12 -3.13 -22.04 6.17
N ILE A 13 -3.18 -20.71 6.12
CA ILE A 13 -3.87 -19.88 7.11
C ILE A 13 -5.22 -19.47 6.53
N VAL A 14 -6.28 -19.77 7.26
CA VAL A 14 -7.67 -19.44 6.89
C VAL A 14 -8.21 -18.40 7.85
N LEU A 15 -8.76 -17.31 7.30
CA LEU A 15 -9.44 -16.24 8.04
C LEU A 15 -10.90 -16.04 7.57
N ASP A 16 -11.26 -16.61 6.42
CA ASP A 16 -12.56 -16.48 5.79
C ASP A 16 -13.09 -17.87 5.44
N SER A 17 -14.18 -18.27 6.08
CA SER A 17 -14.81 -19.59 5.91
C SER A 17 -15.22 -19.92 4.46
N ARG A 18 -15.33 -18.89 3.61
CA ARG A 18 -15.68 -19.04 2.19
C ARG A 18 -14.50 -19.39 1.29
N LYS A 19 -13.26 -19.26 1.81
CA LYS A 19 -12.01 -19.44 1.04
C LYS A 19 -11.23 -20.67 1.51
N LEU A 20 -11.91 -21.74 1.84
CA LEU A 20 -11.31 -22.98 2.28
C LEU A 20 -10.94 -23.86 1.09
N SER A 21 -9.65 -24.25 1.00
CA SER A 21 -9.15 -25.11 -0.10
C SER A 21 -8.60 -26.45 0.36
N TYR A 22 -7.90 -26.53 1.46
CA TYR A 22 -7.27 -27.75 1.98
C TYR A 22 -7.48 -27.84 3.49
N PRO A 23 -8.64 -28.37 3.96
CA PRO A 23 -9.00 -28.36 5.38
C PRO A 23 -7.96 -29.00 6.28
N ASP A 24 -7.43 -30.17 5.90
CA ASP A 24 -6.52 -30.97 6.72
C ASP A 24 -5.17 -30.28 6.98
N GLN A 25 -4.72 -29.41 6.05
CA GLN A 25 -3.46 -28.66 6.13
C GLN A 25 -3.68 -27.21 6.54
N SER A 26 -4.88 -26.89 7.04
CA SER A 26 -5.26 -25.52 7.35
C SER A 26 -5.39 -25.27 8.84
N VAL A 27 -5.02 -24.06 9.26
CA VAL A 27 -5.34 -23.50 10.58
C VAL A 27 -6.26 -22.30 10.44
N PHE A 28 -7.36 -22.30 11.16
CA PHE A 28 -8.30 -21.18 11.19
C PHE A 28 -8.01 -20.26 12.37
N PHE A 29 -7.82 -18.97 12.09
CA PHE A 29 -7.74 -17.93 13.12
C PHE A 29 -9.09 -17.24 13.23
N ALA A 30 -9.79 -17.40 14.33
CA ALA A 30 -11.07 -16.75 14.60
C ALA A 30 -10.85 -15.28 15.00
N ILE A 31 -10.69 -14.42 13.99
CA ILE A 31 -10.46 -13.00 14.22
C ILE A 31 -11.78 -12.29 14.54
N LYS A 32 -11.78 -11.49 15.61
CA LYS A 32 -12.88 -10.65 16.02
C LYS A 32 -12.67 -9.24 15.47
N GLY A 33 -13.43 -8.90 14.45
CA GLY A 33 -13.43 -7.57 13.82
C GLY A 33 -14.61 -6.73 14.26
N ALA A 34 -14.62 -5.44 13.89
CA ALA A 34 -15.70 -4.50 14.24
C ALA A 34 -17.09 -4.89 13.70
N ARG A 35 -17.16 -5.62 12.59
CA ARG A 35 -18.41 -5.98 11.91
C ARG A 35 -18.71 -7.49 11.92
N ARG A 36 -17.72 -8.33 12.15
CA ARG A 36 -17.84 -9.80 12.09
C ARG A 36 -16.94 -10.44 13.13
N ASP A 37 -17.44 -11.54 13.71
CA ASP A 37 -16.70 -12.37 14.66
C ASP A 37 -16.42 -13.73 14.01
N GLY A 38 -15.14 -14.07 13.84
CA GLY A 38 -14.71 -15.34 13.27
C GLY A 38 -15.13 -16.56 14.10
N HIS A 39 -15.36 -16.38 15.41
CA HIS A 39 -15.77 -17.46 16.29
C HIS A 39 -17.13 -18.08 15.89
N GLN A 40 -17.99 -17.32 15.23
CA GLN A 40 -19.30 -17.81 14.75
C GLN A 40 -19.19 -18.88 13.66
N PHE A 41 -18.02 -19.01 13.01
CA PHE A 41 -17.81 -19.95 11.91
C PHE A 41 -17.05 -21.23 12.30
N ILE A 42 -16.69 -21.39 13.58
CA ILE A 42 -15.88 -22.50 14.05
C ILE A 42 -16.56 -23.85 13.78
N GLY A 43 -17.85 -23.99 14.15
CA GLY A 43 -18.62 -25.22 13.94
C GLY A 43 -18.72 -25.58 12.43
N GLU A 44 -19.10 -24.60 11.60
CA GLU A 44 -19.17 -24.77 10.15
C GLU A 44 -17.83 -25.24 9.56
N LEU A 45 -16.72 -24.65 10.01
CA LEU A 45 -15.39 -24.99 9.51
C LEU A 45 -14.90 -26.37 10.02
N HIS A 46 -15.28 -26.73 11.22
CA HIS A 46 -15.03 -28.07 11.76
C HIS A 46 -15.78 -29.13 10.93
N ASP A 47 -17.05 -28.88 10.60
CA ASP A 47 -17.85 -29.76 9.72
C ASP A 47 -17.26 -29.89 8.32
N LYS A 48 -16.61 -28.82 7.84
CA LYS A 48 -15.88 -28.79 6.55
C LYS A 48 -14.50 -29.45 6.62
N GLY A 49 -14.07 -29.99 7.78
CA GLY A 49 -12.86 -30.75 7.94
C GLY A 49 -11.66 -30.00 8.52
N ILE A 50 -11.78 -28.70 8.87
CA ILE A 50 -10.70 -28.04 9.63
C ILE A 50 -10.59 -28.67 11.00
N ARG A 51 -9.35 -28.94 11.40
CA ARG A 51 -9.01 -29.54 12.71
C ARG A 51 -8.04 -28.69 13.53
N ASN A 52 -7.65 -27.51 13.06
CA ASN A 52 -6.72 -26.65 13.79
C ASN A 52 -7.31 -25.24 13.91
N PHE A 53 -7.50 -24.77 15.14
CA PHE A 53 -8.16 -23.51 15.46
C PHE A 53 -7.32 -22.67 16.42
N VAL A 54 -7.23 -21.36 16.15
CA VAL A 54 -6.69 -20.35 17.05
C VAL A 54 -7.81 -19.40 17.43
N LEU A 55 -8.16 -19.35 18.71
CA LEU A 55 -9.33 -18.68 19.24
C LEU A 55 -8.96 -17.71 20.36
N SER A 56 -9.73 -16.63 20.52
CA SER A 56 -9.64 -15.74 21.70
C SER A 56 -10.73 -16.03 22.73
N ASP A 57 -11.89 -16.50 22.32
CA ASP A 57 -12.99 -16.81 23.21
C ASP A 57 -12.92 -18.25 23.70
N LEU A 58 -13.57 -18.52 24.83
CA LEU A 58 -13.72 -19.88 25.36
C LEU A 58 -14.78 -20.63 24.54
N ILE A 59 -14.49 -21.89 24.25
CA ILE A 59 -15.46 -22.85 23.72
C ILE A 59 -15.72 -23.93 24.78
N GLU A 60 -16.87 -24.56 24.71
CA GLU A 60 -17.17 -25.70 25.58
C GLU A 60 -16.21 -26.85 25.30
N GLU A 61 -15.72 -27.48 26.37
CA GLU A 61 -14.83 -28.62 26.25
C GLU A 61 -15.52 -29.78 25.55
N GLY A 62 -14.87 -30.36 24.54
CA GLY A 62 -15.46 -31.43 23.72
C GLY A 62 -16.39 -30.97 22.59
N SER A 63 -16.64 -29.66 22.43
CA SER A 63 -17.48 -29.13 21.32
C SER A 63 -16.85 -29.33 19.93
N LEU A 64 -15.54 -29.52 19.85
CA LEU A 64 -14.80 -29.77 18.61
C LEU A 64 -14.00 -31.09 18.74
N PRO A 65 -14.65 -32.24 18.57
CA PRO A 65 -13.96 -33.52 18.66
C PRO A 65 -12.86 -33.60 17.59
N ASP A 66 -11.75 -34.25 17.93
CA ASP A 66 -10.60 -34.45 17.03
C ASP A 66 -9.95 -33.18 16.48
N ALA A 67 -10.13 -32.03 17.15
CA ALA A 67 -9.50 -30.78 16.76
C ALA A 67 -8.38 -30.34 17.71
N ASN A 68 -7.40 -29.65 17.18
CA ASN A 68 -6.41 -28.86 17.92
C ASN A 68 -6.95 -27.47 18.17
N VAL A 69 -7.06 -27.07 19.42
CA VAL A 69 -7.56 -25.75 19.80
C VAL A 69 -6.51 -25.02 20.61
N ILE A 70 -6.04 -23.91 20.08
CA ILE A 70 -5.08 -23.02 20.73
C ILE A 70 -5.82 -21.75 21.17
N LYS A 71 -5.97 -21.56 22.48
CA LYS A 71 -6.50 -20.32 23.02
C LYS A 71 -5.39 -19.30 23.17
N VAL A 72 -5.66 -18.07 22.69
CA VAL A 72 -4.78 -16.90 22.79
C VAL A 72 -5.55 -15.71 23.37
N LYS A 73 -4.85 -14.68 23.81
CA LYS A 73 -5.49 -13.44 24.26
C LYS A 73 -5.98 -12.60 23.07
N ASP A 74 -5.21 -12.63 21.98
CA ASP A 74 -5.45 -11.85 20.76
C ASP A 74 -5.05 -12.70 19.54
N THR A 75 -6.01 -12.98 18.68
CA THR A 75 -5.81 -13.83 17.49
C THR A 75 -5.04 -13.09 16.39
N VAL A 76 -5.13 -11.76 16.31
CA VAL A 76 -4.33 -10.96 15.36
C VAL A 76 -2.87 -10.96 15.78
N LEU A 77 -2.59 -10.73 17.07
CA LEU A 77 -1.23 -10.80 17.59
C LEU A 77 -0.64 -12.21 17.42
N ALA A 78 -1.41 -13.26 17.65
CA ALA A 78 -0.97 -14.64 17.43
C ALA A 78 -0.60 -14.91 15.98
N LEU A 79 -1.40 -14.41 15.03
CA LEU A 79 -1.11 -14.47 13.58
C LEU A 79 0.18 -13.70 13.24
N GLN A 80 0.38 -12.53 13.81
CA GLN A 80 1.57 -11.71 13.62
C GLN A 80 2.83 -12.39 14.14
N LEU A 81 2.77 -12.98 15.33
CA LEU A 81 3.89 -13.74 15.92
C LEU A 81 4.23 -14.99 15.09
N LEU A 82 3.22 -15.71 14.60
CA LEU A 82 3.42 -16.83 13.70
C LEU A 82 4.15 -16.41 12.43
N ALA A 83 3.68 -15.33 11.78
CA ALA A 83 4.30 -14.80 10.57
C ALA A 83 5.72 -14.27 10.81
N ALA A 84 5.97 -13.60 11.93
CA ALA A 84 7.30 -13.12 12.29
C ALA A 84 8.28 -14.30 12.52
N ASN A 85 7.82 -15.37 13.17
CA ASN A 85 8.63 -16.59 13.33
C ASN A 85 8.90 -17.27 11.98
N HIS A 86 7.89 -17.33 11.11
CA HIS A 86 8.06 -17.86 9.76
C HIS A 86 9.06 -17.02 8.95
N ARG A 87 8.96 -15.68 8.99
CA ARG A 87 9.91 -14.75 8.34
C ARG A 87 11.37 -15.00 8.72
N ASN A 88 11.62 -15.30 10.00
CA ASN A 88 12.98 -15.53 10.53
C ASN A 88 13.67 -16.79 9.97
N LYS A 89 12.93 -17.67 9.28
CA LYS A 89 13.52 -18.85 8.62
C LYS A 89 14.25 -18.50 7.32
N PHE A 90 14.03 -17.30 6.76
CA PHE A 90 14.54 -16.93 5.45
C PHE A 90 15.53 -15.77 5.54
N ASN A 91 16.74 -15.99 5.08
CA ASN A 91 17.81 -14.98 5.02
C ASN A 91 17.91 -14.39 3.61
N ILE A 92 16.84 -13.72 3.15
CA ILE A 92 16.79 -13.03 1.86
C ILE A 92 16.58 -11.53 2.07
N PRO A 93 17.03 -10.67 1.12
CA PRO A 93 16.74 -9.25 1.17
C PRO A 93 15.23 -8.99 1.16
N VAL A 94 14.79 -8.05 1.99
CA VAL A 94 13.39 -7.63 2.04
C VAL A 94 13.30 -6.14 1.81
N ILE A 95 12.47 -5.76 0.86
CA ILE A 95 12.12 -4.38 0.56
C ILE A 95 10.80 -4.08 1.27
N GLY A 96 10.81 -3.11 2.17
CA GLY A 96 9.63 -2.61 2.86
C GLY A 96 9.17 -1.28 2.25
N ILE A 97 7.91 -1.18 1.88
CA ILE A 97 7.37 0.03 1.24
C ILE A 97 6.27 0.61 2.10
N THR A 98 6.40 1.88 2.49
CA THR A 98 5.33 2.64 3.13
C THR A 98 5.14 4.01 2.49
N GLY A 99 4.10 4.70 2.90
CA GLY A 99 3.70 6.01 2.40
C GLY A 99 2.18 6.15 2.39
N SER A 100 1.66 7.29 1.98
CA SER A 100 0.22 7.48 1.81
C SER A 100 -0.26 6.84 0.50
N ASN A 101 0.28 7.25 -0.62
CA ASN A 101 -0.06 6.76 -1.96
C ASN A 101 1.16 6.12 -2.63
N GLY A 102 0.95 5.40 -3.74
CA GLY A 102 2.03 4.81 -4.56
C GLY A 102 2.57 3.47 -4.10
N LYS A 103 2.37 3.02 -2.85
CA LYS A 103 2.91 1.76 -2.31
C LYS A 103 2.72 0.56 -3.24
N THR A 104 1.48 0.30 -3.61
CA THR A 104 1.12 -0.84 -4.47
C THR A 104 1.71 -0.69 -5.87
N ILE A 105 1.72 0.54 -6.42
CA ILE A 105 2.31 0.80 -7.73
C ILE A 105 3.81 0.52 -7.71
N VAL A 106 4.53 1.08 -6.74
CA VAL A 106 5.97 0.84 -6.58
C VAL A 106 6.28 -0.65 -6.38
N LYS A 107 5.51 -1.36 -5.54
CA LYS A 107 5.65 -2.81 -5.34
C LYS A 107 5.46 -3.60 -6.64
N GLU A 108 4.39 -3.34 -7.39
CA GLU A 108 4.10 -4.06 -8.63
C GLU A 108 5.09 -3.72 -9.74
N TRP A 109 5.54 -2.46 -9.83
CA TRP A 109 6.56 -2.07 -10.79
C TRP A 109 7.93 -2.67 -10.44
N LEU A 110 8.31 -2.67 -9.18
CA LEU A 110 9.53 -3.37 -8.77
C LEU A 110 9.49 -4.86 -9.09
N TYR A 111 8.32 -5.48 -8.95
CA TYR A 111 8.16 -6.87 -9.40
C TYR A 111 8.36 -7.00 -10.92
N GLN A 112 7.73 -6.14 -11.73
CA GLN A 112 7.91 -6.15 -13.20
C GLN A 112 9.36 -5.95 -13.59
N LEU A 113 10.08 -5.04 -12.91
CA LEU A 113 11.45 -4.66 -13.21
C LEU A 113 12.49 -5.73 -12.79
N LEU A 114 12.22 -6.50 -11.73
CA LEU A 114 13.19 -7.38 -11.10
C LEU A 114 12.90 -8.89 -11.29
N GLN A 115 11.71 -9.28 -11.74
CA GLN A 115 11.30 -10.69 -11.86
C GLN A 115 12.13 -11.52 -12.85
N GLN A 116 12.89 -10.88 -13.75
CA GLN A 116 13.80 -11.57 -14.65
C GLN A 116 15.09 -12.01 -13.96
N ASP A 117 15.46 -11.37 -12.84
CA ASP A 117 16.70 -11.60 -12.12
C ASP A 117 16.48 -12.37 -10.80
N TYR A 118 15.26 -12.29 -10.23
CA TYR A 118 14.95 -12.83 -8.90
C TYR A 118 13.62 -13.58 -8.89
N THR A 119 13.56 -14.67 -8.14
CA THR A 119 12.30 -15.27 -7.71
C THR A 119 11.75 -14.46 -6.56
N ILE A 120 10.68 -13.70 -6.80
CA ILE A 120 10.19 -12.66 -5.89
C ILE A 120 8.88 -13.08 -5.24
N ILE A 121 8.83 -12.99 -3.90
CA ILE A 121 7.59 -12.94 -3.15
C ILE A 121 7.16 -11.49 -2.90
N ARG A 122 5.89 -11.18 -3.06
CA ARG A 122 5.35 -9.85 -2.76
C ARG A 122 3.96 -9.91 -2.15
N SER A 123 3.57 -8.83 -1.46
CA SER A 123 2.19 -8.70 -0.96
C SER A 123 1.18 -8.89 -2.09
N PRO A 124 0.24 -9.85 -1.98
CA PRO A 124 -0.85 -10.00 -2.94
C PRO A 124 -1.73 -8.74 -2.91
N LYS A 125 -2.10 -8.21 -4.07
CA LYS A 125 -2.93 -6.99 -4.15
C LYS A 125 -2.32 -5.88 -3.27
N SER A 126 -3.11 -5.32 -2.34
CA SER A 126 -2.65 -4.33 -1.35
C SER A 126 -2.77 -4.89 0.08
N PHE A 127 -2.29 -6.12 0.31
CA PHE A 127 -2.25 -6.74 1.63
C PHE A 127 -1.17 -6.07 2.48
N ASN A 128 -1.49 -4.90 3.04
CA ASN A 128 -0.57 -4.03 3.77
C ASN A 128 -0.97 -3.76 5.23
N SER A 129 -2.10 -4.34 5.69
CA SER A 129 -2.66 -4.14 7.05
C SER A 129 -2.07 -5.12 8.08
N GLN A 130 -2.52 -4.98 9.34
CA GLN A 130 -2.17 -5.85 10.47
C GLN A 130 -2.48 -7.33 10.24
N ILE A 131 -3.36 -7.64 9.28
CA ILE A 131 -3.73 -9.00 8.87
C ILE A 131 -3.11 -9.35 7.52
N GLY A 132 -3.11 -8.41 6.59
CA GLY A 132 -2.63 -8.63 5.22
C GLY A 132 -1.14 -8.92 5.14
N VAL A 133 -0.33 -8.22 5.93
CA VAL A 133 1.13 -8.43 5.98
C VAL A 133 1.50 -9.83 6.50
N PRO A 134 0.95 -10.31 7.62
CA PRO A 134 1.18 -11.70 8.07
C PRO A 134 0.86 -12.74 7.00
N LEU A 135 -0.29 -12.61 6.31
CA LEU A 135 -0.68 -13.52 5.24
C LEU A 135 0.26 -13.46 4.04
N SER A 136 0.82 -12.29 3.75
CA SER A 136 1.80 -12.12 2.66
C SER A 136 3.12 -12.80 3.00
N VAL A 137 3.60 -12.60 4.23
CA VAL A 137 4.86 -13.17 4.71
C VAL A 137 4.76 -14.69 4.87
N TRP A 138 3.59 -15.22 5.26
CA TRP A 138 3.38 -16.67 5.36
C TRP A 138 3.61 -17.42 4.03
N GLN A 139 3.47 -16.76 2.89
CA GLN A 139 3.71 -17.35 1.57
C GLN A 139 5.19 -17.47 1.20
N MET A 140 6.11 -16.97 2.03
CA MET A 140 7.55 -17.15 1.81
C MET A 140 7.94 -18.62 1.85
N ASN A 141 8.85 -19.01 0.97
CA ASN A 141 9.46 -20.34 0.95
C ASN A 141 10.93 -20.25 0.46
N GLU A 142 11.61 -21.38 0.46
CA GLU A 142 13.04 -21.47 0.14
C GLU A 142 13.40 -21.09 -1.32
N MET A 143 12.44 -21.06 -2.23
CA MET A 143 12.68 -20.68 -3.61
C MET A 143 12.80 -19.17 -3.82
N HIS A 144 12.31 -18.37 -2.87
CA HIS A 144 12.34 -16.92 -3.00
C HIS A 144 13.73 -16.35 -2.72
N GLN A 145 14.15 -15.41 -3.55
CA GLN A 145 15.45 -14.74 -3.48
C GLN A 145 15.33 -13.28 -3.06
N LEU A 146 14.14 -12.71 -3.20
CA LEU A 146 13.82 -11.32 -2.85
C LEU A 146 12.38 -11.23 -2.36
N ALA A 147 12.13 -10.39 -1.36
CA ALA A 147 10.78 -10.11 -0.88
C ALA A 147 10.44 -8.63 -1.00
N ILE A 148 9.21 -8.30 -1.39
CA ILE A 148 8.70 -6.93 -1.50
C ILE A 148 7.37 -6.83 -0.78
N PHE A 149 7.36 -6.19 0.40
CA PHE A 149 6.15 -6.04 1.20
C PHE A 149 5.77 -4.58 1.40
N GLU A 150 4.48 -4.30 1.26
CA GLU A 150 3.93 -2.98 1.61
C GLU A 150 3.38 -2.99 3.04
N ALA A 151 3.58 -1.86 3.75
CA ALA A 151 3.06 -1.62 5.08
C ALA A 151 2.19 -0.37 5.13
N GLY A 152 0.94 -0.53 5.53
CA GLY A 152 -0.04 0.52 5.74
C GLY A 152 -0.52 0.54 7.19
N ILE A 153 -0.79 1.73 7.71
CA ILE A 153 -1.29 1.93 9.06
C ILE A 153 -2.42 2.96 9.06
N SER A 154 -3.34 2.79 9.98
CA SER A 154 -4.45 3.71 10.26
C SER A 154 -4.36 4.35 11.64
N GLN A 155 -3.59 3.77 12.56
CA GLN A 155 -3.44 4.22 13.94
C GLN A 155 -1.97 4.16 14.41
N PRO A 156 -1.61 4.90 15.49
CA PRO A 156 -0.33 4.75 16.17
C PRO A 156 -0.08 3.31 16.64
N ASP A 157 1.20 2.94 16.78
CA ASP A 157 1.72 1.65 17.23
C ASP A 157 1.49 0.45 16.31
N GLU A 158 0.72 0.60 15.23
CA GLU A 158 0.51 -0.45 14.24
C GLU A 158 1.78 -0.79 13.45
N MET A 159 2.59 0.22 13.09
CA MET A 159 3.79 0.00 12.26
C MET A 159 4.86 -0.82 12.95
N GLN A 160 4.97 -0.71 14.26
CA GLN A 160 5.94 -1.48 15.02
C GLN A 160 5.67 -3.00 14.95
N ASN A 161 4.39 -3.38 14.91
CA ASN A 161 4.01 -4.78 14.72
C ASN A 161 4.36 -5.26 13.30
N LEU A 162 4.08 -4.44 12.28
CA LEU A 162 4.43 -4.76 10.89
C LEU A 162 5.94 -4.84 10.68
N GLN A 163 6.71 -3.97 11.34
CA GLN A 163 8.17 -3.99 11.28
C GLN A 163 8.74 -5.32 11.78
N LYS A 164 8.23 -5.86 12.90
CA LYS A 164 8.66 -7.14 13.46
C LYS A 164 8.42 -8.32 12.53
N ILE A 165 7.44 -8.19 11.63
CA ILE A 165 7.07 -9.23 10.66
C ILE A 165 7.88 -9.07 9.37
N ILE A 166 7.95 -7.85 8.81
CA ILE A 166 8.60 -7.58 7.52
C ILE A 166 10.11 -7.58 7.65
N GLN A 167 10.66 -6.92 8.68
CA GLN A 167 12.10 -6.74 8.92
C GLN A 167 12.84 -6.33 7.64
N PRO A 168 12.52 -5.15 7.04
CA PRO A 168 13.10 -4.76 5.79
C PRO A 168 14.58 -4.36 5.94
N ALA A 169 15.42 -4.83 5.01
CA ALA A 169 16.78 -4.34 4.83
C ALA A 169 16.79 -3.04 4.00
N ILE A 170 15.85 -2.89 3.07
CA ILE A 170 15.73 -1.72 2.21
C ILE A 170 14.35 -1.11 2.41
N GLY A 171 14.30 0.17 2.74
CA GLY A 171 13.08 0.94 2.90
C GLY A 171 12.78 1.83 1.70
N ILE A 172 11.50 1.94 1.33
CA ILE A 172 11.01 2.96 0.40
C ILE A 172 9.87 3.72 1.06
N PHE A 173 10.04 5.02 1.23
CA PHE A 173 9.00 5.93 1.67
C PHE A 173 8.49 6.70 0.46
N THR A 174 7.31 6.36 -0.07
CA THR A 174 6.82 6.93 -1.33
C THR A 174 6.47 8.41 -1.20
N ASN A 175 5.47 8.73 -0.39
CA ASN A 175 5.02 10.09 -0.14
C ASN A 175 4.21 10.17 1.16
N ILE A 176 3.83 11.40 1.52
CA ILE A 176 2.92 11.65 2.63
C ILE A 176 1.77 12.56 2.18
N GLY A 177 0.58 12.18 2.54
CA GLY A 177 -0.65 12.90 2.23
C GLY A 177 -1.68 12.78 3.35
N LYS A 178 -2.86 13.33 3.11
CA LYS A 178 -3.95 13.38 4.09
C LYS A 178 -4.70 12.03 4.28
N ALA A 179 -4.41 11.00 3.47
CA ALA A 179 -5.05 9.67 3.61
C ALA A 179 -4.85 9.07 5.00
N HIS A 180 -5.88 8.47 5.58
CA HIS A 180 -5.86 7.86 6.93
C HIS A 180 -5.36 8.82 8.02
N SER A 181 -5.79 10.08 7.99
CA SER A 181 -5.34 11.07 8.96
C SER A 181 -6.17 11.07 10.27
N GLU A 182 -7.32 10.40 10.31
CA GLU A 182 -8.20 10.33 11.49
C GLU A 182 -7.52 9.73 12.71
N GLY A 183 -6.66 8.73 12.51
CA GLY A 183 -5.94 8.05 13.59
C GLY A 183 -4.73 8.82 14.14
N PHE A 184 -4.37 9.98 13.58
CA PHE A 184 -3.14 10.70 13.95
C PHE A 184 -3.42 12.14 14.34
N LEU A 185 -2.70 12.64 15.35
CA LEU A 185 -2.83 14.02 15.83
C LEU A 185 -2.37 15.05 14.78
N ASN A 186 -1.35 14.71 14.00
CA ASN A 186 -0.79 15.55 12.95
C ASN A 186 0.06 14.75 11.97
N ILE A 187 0.49 15.40 10.88
CA ILE A 187 1.28 14.79 9.82
C ILE A 187 2.64 14.25 10.31
N ARG A 188 3.29 14.93 11.24
CA ARG A 188 4.60 14.52 11.78
C ARG A 188 4.48 13.25 12.62
N GLN A 189 3.42 13.11 13.42
CA GLN A 189 3.16 11.85 14.14
C GLN A 189 2.99 10.69 13.13
N LYS A 190 2.20 10.90 12.09
CA LYS A 190 1.97 9.91 11.05
C LYS A 190 3.26 9.49 10.32
N ILE A 191 4.14 10.46 10.02
CA ILE A 191 5.45 10.19 9.43
C ILE A 191 6.31 9.36 10.39
N ASN A 192 6.41 9.78 11.66
CA ASN A 192 7.21 9.09 12.67
C ASN A 192 6.71 7.65 12.88
N GLU A 193 5.39 7.43 12.87
CA GLU A 193 4.84 6.08 12.93
C GLU A 193 5.28 5.25 11.71
N LYS A 194 5.20 5.81 10.50
CA LYS A 194 5.63 5.11 9.28
C LYS A 194 7.13 4.83 9.26
N LEU A 195 7.95 5.71 9.80
CA LEU A 195 9.41 5.53 9.90
C LEU A 195 9.80 4.37 10.83
N LYS A 196 8.92 3.95 11.77
CA LYS A 196 9.16 2.77 12.61
C LYS A 196 9.37 1.48 11.78
N LEU A 197 8.85 1.42 10.55
CA LEU A 197 9.11 0.30 9.64
C LEU A 197 10.61 0.10 9.38
N PHE A 198 11.40 1.16 9.40
CA PHE A 198 12.77 1.20 8.92
C PHE A 198 13.83 1.27 10.02
N ILE A 199 13.46 1.04 11.29
CA ILE A 199 14.38 1.16 12.43
C ILE A 199 15.59 0.22 12.37
N HIS A 200 15.49 -0.86 11.60
CA HIS A 200 16.56 -1.83 11.37
C HIS A 200 16.92 -1.96 9.88
N ALA A 201 16.46 -1.04 9.04
CA ALA A 201 16.82 -1.04 7.62
C ALA A 201 18.22 -0.47 7.40
N ASP A 202 18.94 -1.02 6.44
CA ASP A 202 20.27 -0.52 6.03
C ASP A 202 20.17 0.82 5.32
N ILE A 203 19.07 1.03 4.57
CA ILE A 203 18.89 2.22 3.74
C ILE A 203 17.41 2.56 3.56
N ILE A 204 17.11 3.86 3.47
CA ILE A 204 15.79 4.38 3.07
C ILE A 204 15.92 5.19 1.78
N ILE A 205 15.08 4.86 0.81
CA ILE A 205 14.86 5.62 -0.43
C ILE A 205 13.64 6.53 -0.24
N PHE A 206 13.77 7.83 -0.49
CA PHE A 206 12.67 8.78 -0.34
C PHE A 206 12.86 10.04 -1.19
N CYS A 207 11.77 10.78 -1.41
CA CYS A 207 11.79 12.09 -2.06
C CYS A 207 12.03 13.20 -1.03
N ARG A 208 13.08 13.99 -1.22
CA ARG A 208 13.47 15.06 -0.31
C ARG A 208 12.59 16.30 -0.41
N ASP A 209 11.83 16.42 -1.49
CA ASP A 209 10.88 17.53 -1.68
C ASP A 209 9.71 17.47 -0.69
N TYR A 210 9.44 16.32 -0.06
CA TYR A 210 8.55 16.20 1.08
C TYR A 210 9.28 16.62 2.37
N LEU A 211 9.30 17.92 2.67
CA LEU A 211 10.07 18.51 3.76
C LEU A 211 9.78 17.87 5.12
N ASP A 212 8.52 17.58 5.42
CA ASP A 212 8.14 16.92 6.68
C ASP A 212 8.77 15.52 6.81
N ILE A 213 8.84 14.74 5.72
CA ILE A 213 9.50 13.43 5.72
C ILE A 213 10.99 13.60 6.00
N ASN A 214 11.64 14.54 5.30
CA ASN A 214 13.06 14.80 5.46
C ASN A 214 13.40 15.23 6.89
N GLU A 215 12.66 16.17 7.46
CA GLU A 215 12.88 16.63 8.84
C GLU A 215 12.67 15.52 9.87
N CYS A 216 11.57 14.76 9.79
CA CYS A 216 11.30 13.66 10.70
C CYS A 216 12.38 12.58 10.60
N LEU A 217 12.83 12.23 9.38
CA LEU A 217 13.88 11.24 9.15
C LEU A 217 15.23 11.68 9.72
N MET A 218 15.63 12.94 9.51
CA MET A 218 16.86 13.50 10.10
C MET A 218 16.80 13.52 11.62
N THR A 219 15.64 13.85 12.20
CA THR A 219 15.42 13.82 13.65
C THR A 219 15.53 12.38 14.19
N ALA A 220 14.90 11.41 13.52
CA ALA A 220 14.97 10.00 13.90
C ALA A 220 16.42 9.47 13.86
N LYS A 221 17.18 9.78 12.80
CA LYS A 221 18.61 9.44 12.68
C LYS A 221 19.44 10.01 13.83
N ALA A 222 19.24 11.29 14.15
CA ALA A 222 19.94 11.95 15.24
C ALA A 222 19.64 11.31 16.61
N GLN A 223 18.39 10.90 16.84
CA GLN A 223 17.97 10.20 18.05
C GLN A 223 18.59 8.80 18.16
N MET A 224 18.60 8.03 17.06
CA MET A 224 19.24 6.70 16.99
C MET A 224 20.74 6.80 17.30
N LYS A 225 21.46 7.74 16.68
CA LYS A 225 22.88 7.98 16.94
C LYS A 225 23.17 8.42 18.36
N LYS A 226 22.24 9.17 19.00
CA LYS A 226 22.38 9.55 20.41
C LYS A 226 22.16 8.38 21.36
N ALA A 227 21.27 7.46 21.00
CA ALA A 227 20.99 6.25 21.80
C ALA A 227 22.10 5.20 21.67
N ASP A 228 22.71 5.10 20.50
CA ASP A 228 23.83 4.22 20.20
C ASP A 228 24.89 4.99 19.36
N PRO A 229 25.97 5.51 20.01
CA PRO A 229 27.02 6.24 19.32
C PRO A 229 27.76 5.44 18.23
N ASP A 230 27.81 4.11 18.35
CA ASP A 230 28.43 3.19 17.40
C ASP A 230 27.46 2.80 16.27
N PHE A 231 26.22 3.23 16.36
CA PHE A 231 25.23 3.01 15.31
C PHE A 231 25.69 3.69 14.01
N ASP A 232 26.14 2.91 13.07
CA ASP A 232 26.61 3.37 11.73
C ASP A 232 25.44 3.85 10.83
N GLY A 233 24.28 3.84 11.40
CA GLY A 233 23.11 4.59 11.03
C GLY A 233 22.35 4.06 9.83
N LEU A 234 21.08 4.26 9.88
CA LEU A 234 20.16 4.20 8.76
C LEU A 234 20.68 5.10 7.63
N ARG A 235 21.21 4.53 6.56
CA ARG A 235 21.66 5.27 5.38
C ARG A 235 20.44 5.81 4.64
N THR A 236 20.62 6.93 3.99
CA THR A 236 19.58 7.55 3.15
C THR A 236 20.04 7.58 1.70
N PHE A 237 19.12 7.38 0.79
CA PHE A 237 19.31 7.56 -0.63
C PHE A 237 18.15 8.39 -1.16
N SER A 238 18.37 9.68 -1.25
CA SER A 238 17.35 10.69 -1.50
C SER A 238 17.36 11.15 -2.95
N TRP A 239 16.19 11.55 -3.44
CA TRP A 239 16.06 12.21 -4.72
C TRP A 239 15.18 13.46 -4.61
N SER A 240 15.32 14.39 -5.58
CA SER A 240 14.56 15.64 -5.59
C SER A 240 14.34 16.14 -7.02
N LYS A 241 13.20 16.80 -7.21
CA LYS A 241 12.92 17.63 -8.39
C LYS A 241 13.31 19.10 -8.19
N ASN A 242 13.36 19.56 -6.95
CA ASN A 242 13.47 20.97 -6.60
C ASN A 242 14.66 21.28 -5.68
N ASN A 243 15.24 20.28 -5.05
CA ASN A 243 16.25 20.48 -4.03
C ASN A 243 17.63 20.02 -4.50
N LEU A 244 18.59 20.93 -4.44
CA LEU A 244 19.96 20.72 -4.90
C LEU A 244 20.78 19.77 -4.01
N ASP A 245 20.31 19.44 -2.81
CA ASP A 245 21.08 18.71 -1.80
C ASP A 245 20.72 17.21 -1.71
N ALA A 246 20.01 16.66 -2.70
CA ALA A 246 19.67 15.25 -2.79
C ALA A 246 20.79 14.43 -3.47
N ASP A 247 20.85 13.13 -3.15
CA ASP A 247 21.81 12.20 -3.76
C ASP A 247 21.59 12.04 -5.27
N VAL A 248 20.33 12.17 -5.71
CA VAL A 248 19.93 12.16 -7.12
C VAL A 248 19.02 13.34 -7.40
N GLN A 249 19.32 14.06 -8.47
CA GLN A 249 18.51 15.20 -8.92
C GLN A 249 17.79 14.89 -10.22
N VAL A 250 16.51 15.19 -10.29
CA VAL A 250 15.74 15.15 -11.54
C VAL A 250 15.98 16.47 -12.28
N LYS A 251 16.81 16.44 -13.33
CA LYS A 251 17.19 17.63 -14.11
C LYS A 251 16.13 18.06 -15.11
N SER A 252 15.47 17.09 -15.72
CA SER A 252 14.39 17.39 -16.66
C SER A 252 13.37 16.28 -16.74
N ILE A 253 12.13 16.67 -17.03
CA ILE A 253 11.01 15.79 -17.34
C ILE A 253 10.37 16.34 -18.60
N VAL A 254 10.46 15.61 -19.70
CA VAL A 254 9.85 15.96 -20.97
C VAL A 254 8.70 15.00 -21.23
N LYS A 255 7.48 15.51 -21.24
CA LYS A 255 6.25 14.74 -21.47
C LYS A 255 5.83 14.84 -22.92
N ASN A 256 5.67 13.71 -23.58
CA ASN A 256 5.04 13.60 -24.90
C ASN A 256 3.58 13.10 -24.72
N THR A 257 2.94 12.65 -25.80
CA THR A 257 1.53 12.22 -25.75
C THR A 257 1.27 11.06 -24.78
N SER A 258 2.22 10.14 -24.64
CA SER A 258 2.06 8.91 -23.82
C SER A 258 3.30 8.50 -23.04
N ILE A 259 4.41 9.18 -23.21
CA ILE A 259 5.71 8.82 -22.65
C ILE A 259 6.30 10.03 -21.94
N SER A 260 6.88 9.82 -20.77
CA SER A 260 7.75 10.79 -20.11
C SER A 260 9.19 10.37 -20.22
N HIS A 261 10.06 11.30 -20.64
CA HIS A 261 11.51 11.15 -20.67
C HIS A 261 12.08 11.88 -19.46
N LEU A 262 12.84 11.18 -18.63
CA LEU A 262 13.45 11.71 -17.42
C LEU A 262 14.96 11.74 -17.60
N THR A 263 15.58 12.84 -17.17
CA THR A 263 17.04 12.97 -17.04
C THR A 263 17.37 13.20 -15.57
N LEU A 264 18.21 12.35 -15.02
CA LEU A 264 18.64 12.37 -13.63
C LEU A 264 20.14 12.65 -13.56
N GLU A 265 20.60 13.25 -12.48
CA GLU A 265 22.03 13.43 -12.17
C GLU A 265 22.34 12.81 -10.82
N GLN A 266 23.38 12.01 -10.75
CA GLN A 266 23.94 11.41 -9.54
C GLN A 266 25.46 11.60 -9.54
N LYS A 267 26.02 12.31 -8.57
CA LYS A 267 27.47 12.55 -8.42
C LYS A 267 28.13 13.10 -9.69
N GLY A 268 27.44 13.96 -10.42
CA GLY A 268 27.93 14.56 -11.67
C GLY A 268 27.75 13.71 -12.93
N GLU A 269 27.28 12.47 -12.79
CA GLU A 269 26.93 11.62 -13.92
C GLU A 269 25.46 11.77 -14.29
N THR A 270 25.16 11.79 -15.58
CA THR A 270 23.81 11.95 -16.11
C THR A 270 23.26 10.61 -16.58
N PHE A 271 22.02 10.32 -16.17
CA PHE A 271 21.27 9.12 -16.53
C PHE A 271 19.92 9.50 -17.14
N SER A 272 19.51 8.77 -18.16
CA SER A 272 18.22 9.01 -18.80
C SER A 272 17.45 7.71 -18.96
N PHE A 273 16.13 7.79 -18.75
CA PHE A 273 15.21 6.70 -19.02
C PHE A 273 13.84 7.25 -19.40
N SER A 274 12.98 6.39 -19.91
CA SER A 274 11.61 6.73 -20.30
C SER A 274 10.63 5.80 -19.62
N ILE A 275 9.41 6.31 -19.39
CA ILE A 275 8.29 5.53 -18.87
C ILE A 275 7.05 5.77 -19.73
N PRO A 276 6.17 4.76 -19.92
CA PRO A 276 4.96 4.88 -20.73
C PRO A 276 3.80 5.54 -19.96
N PHE A 277 4.11 6.56 -19.15
CA PHE A 277 3.15 7.32 -18.33
C PHE A 277 3.52 8.80 -18.33
N ILE A 278 2.51 9.68 -18.19
CA ILE A 278 2.71 11.13 -18.24
C ILE A 278 2.28 11.85 -16.94
N ASP A 279 1.60 11.16 -16.05
CA ASP A 279 1.15 11.72 -14.77
C ASP A 279 2.29 11.82 -13.74
N ASP A 280 2.23 12.85 -12.89
CA ASP A 280 3.28 13.16 -11.93
C ASP A 280 3.44 12.09 -10.85
N ALA A 281 2.35 11.41 -10.47
CA ALA A 281 2.41 10.32 -9.48
C ALA A 281 3.16 9.10 -10.04
N SER A 282 2.91 8.75 -11.31
CA SER A 282 3.66 7.71 -12.01
C SER A 282 5.14 8.06 -12.14
N ILE A 283 5.46 9.32 -12.45
CA ILE A 283 6.83 9.80 -12.53
C ILE A 283 7.55 9.64 -11.17
N GLU A 284 6.92 10.07 -10.06
CA GLU A 284 7.50 9.92 -8.72
C GLU A 284 7.74 8.44 -8.35
N ASN A 285 6.74 7.58 -8.60
CA ASN A 285 6.85 6.15 -8.34
C ASN A 285 7.96 5.51 -9.17
N ALA A 286 8.12 5.92 -10.43
CA ALA A 286 9.19 5.45 -11.30
C ALA A 286 10.58 5.85 -10.81
N VAL A 287 10.75 7.07 -10.29
CA VAL A 287 12.03 7.50 -9.71
C VAL A 287 12.37 6.65 -8.49
N HIS A 288 11.41 6.33 -7.60
CA HIS A 288 11.66 5.40 -6.49
C HIS A 288 12.14 4.02 -6.97
N CYS A 289 11.52 3.49 -8.04
CA CYS A 289 11.94 2.21 -8.63
C CYS A 289 13.35 2.30 -9.22
N TRP A 290 13.64 3.37 -9.98
CA TRP A 290 14.97 3.61 -10.55
C TRP A 290 16.03 3.69 -9.45
N MET A 291 15.78 4.42 -8.37
CA MET A 291 16.67 4.54 -7.21
C MET A 291 17.02 3.18 -6.61
N LEU A 292 16.01 2.31 -6.42
CA LEU A 292 16.24 0.96 -5.90
C LEU A 292 17.11 0.13 -6.84
N MET A 293 16.83 0.14 -8.15
CA MET A 293 17.62 -0.62 -9.13
C MET A 293 19.06 -0.13 -9.18
N ARG A 294 19.29 1.18 -9.08
CA ARG A 294 20.63 1.77 -8.95
C ARG A 294 21.34 1.36 -7.66
N TYR A 295 20.62 1.34 -6.53
CA TYR A 295 21.16 0.83 -5.26
C TYR A 295 21.57 -0.65 -5.37
N MET A 296 20.79 -1.46 -6.08
CA MET A 296 21.11 -2.87 -6.37
C MET A 296 22.21 -3.04 -7.43
N LYS A 297 22.80 -1.93 -7.91
CA LYS A 297 23.89 -1.89 -8.91
C LYS A 297 23.52 -2.52 -10.25
N MET A 298 22.28 -2.45 -10.65
CA MET A 298 21.86 -2.90 -11.97
C MET A 298 22.43 -1.99 -13.06
N ASP A 299 22.70 -2.59 -14.23
CA ASP A 299 23.17 -1.85 -15.40
C ASP A 299 22.16 -0.80 -15.86
N THR A 300 22.61 0.39 -16.18
CA THR A 300 21.77 1.53 -16.53
C THR A 300 21.02 1.33 -17.84
N SER A 301 21.57 0.59 -18.79
CA SER A 301 20.90 0.25 -20.04
C SER A 301 19.73 -0.72 -19.80
N ILE A 302 19.93 -1.70 -18.94
CA ILE A 302 18.88 -2.64 -18.51
C ILE A 302 17.78 -1.89 -17.79
N ILE A 303 18.14 -0.98 -16.86
CA ILE A 303 17.16 -0.14 -16.16
C ILE A 303 16.31 0.65 -17.17
N ALA A 304 16.97 1.37 -18.09
CA ALA A 304 16.29 2.22 -19.06
C ALA A 304 15.32 1.41 -19.96
N GLN A 305 15.74 0.22 -20.41
CA GLN A 305 14.91 -0.67 -21.22
C GLN A 305 13.66 -1.12 -20.42
N ARG A 306 13.86 -1.67 -19.22
CA ARG A 306 12.75 -2.21 -18.40
C ARG A 306 11.77 -1.13 -17.94
N MET A 307 12.26 0.09 -17.69
CA MET A 307 11.40 1.21 -17.31
C MET A 307 10.44 1.61 -18.42
N LEU A 308 10.83 1.46 -19.68
CA LEU A 308 9.95 1.73 -20.83
C LEU A 308 8.86 0.64 -21.00
N ASP A 309 9.12 -0.58 -20.54
CA ASP A 309 8.22 -1.72 -20.65
C ASP A 309 7.23 -1.83 -19.47
N LEU A 310 7.22 -0.84 -18.56
CA LEU A 310 6.32 -0.84 -17.41
C LEU A 310 4.84 -0.80 -17.83
N ASN A 311 4.04 -1.64 -17.17
CA ASN A 311 2.61 -1.68 -17.37
C ASN A 311 1.85 -1.05 -16.20
N ARG A 312 0.64 -0.54 -16.47
CA ARG A 312 -0.26 -0.03 -15.44
C ARG A 312 -0.65 -1.14 -14.46
N VAL A 313 -0.87 -0.74 -13.23
CA VAL A 313 -1.35 -1.63 -12.17
C VAL A 313 -2.88 -1.59 -12.18
N ALA A 314 -3.51 -2.76 -12.21
CA ALA A 314 -4.96 -2.89 -12.23
C ALA A 314 -5.63 -2.11 -11.08
N MET A 315 -6.76 -1.47 -11.34
CA MET A 315 -7.51 -0.63 -10.40
C MET A 315 -6.72 0.56 -9.82
N ARG A 316 -5.64 1.00 -10.50
CA ARG A 316 -4.79 2.14 -10.13
C ARG A 316 -4.53 3.01 -11.34
N LEU A 317 -5.34 4.04 -11.54
CA LEU A 317 -5.32 4.91 -12.73
C LEU A 317 -5.29 4.12 -14.05
N GLU A 318 -5.98 2.99 -14.07
CA GLU A 318 -6.04 2.08 -15.21
C GLU A 318 -6.92 2.69 -16.30
N LEU A 319 -6.34 3.01 -17.45
CA LEU A 319 -7.05 3.54 -18.59
C LEU A 319 -7.46 2.39 -19.52
N ASN A 320 -8.75 2.22 -19.72
CA ASN A 320 -9.33 1.20 -20.58
C ASN A 320 -10.24 1.85 -21.63
N ASP A 321 -10.24 1.29 -22.81
CA ASP A 321 -11.24 1.62 -23.81
C ASP A 321 -12.57 0.98 -23.42
N ALA A 322 -13.65 1.74 -23.55
CA ALA A 322 -14.98 1.31 -23.20
C ALA A 322 -15.93 1.42 -24.42
N ILE A 323 -17.15 0.92 -24.24
CA ILE A 323 -18.18 0.99 -25.30
C ILE A 323 -18.51 2.44 -25.68
N ASN A 324 -19.10 2.63 -26.86
CA ASN A 324 -19.53 3.94 -27.37
C ASN A 324 -18.41 4.99 -27.48
N ASN A 325 -17.20 4.55 -27.81
CA ASN A 325 -16.04 5.43 -27.94
C ASN A 325 -15.77 6.23 -26.65
N CYS A 326 -15.92 5.60 -25.49
CA CYS A 326 -15.58 6.17 -24.20
C CYS A 326 -14.26 5.60 -23.70
N SER A 327 -13.52 6.36 -22.90
CA SER A 327 -12.39 5.86 -22.11
C SER A 327 -12.77 5.81 -20.64
N LEU A 328 -12.41 4.72 -19.95
CA LEU A 328 -12.66 4.51 -18.52
C LEU A 328 -11.34 4.56 -17.77
N ILE A 329 -11.23 5.50 -16.82
CA ILE A 329 -10.14 5.51 -15.84
C ILE A 329 -10.64 4.80 -14.59
N ASN A 330 -10.06 3.63 -14.28
CA ASN A 330 -10.39 2.85 -13.10
C ASN A 330 -9.35 3.11 -12.00
N ASP A 331 -9.77 3.81 -10.93
CA ASP A 331 -8.99 4.05 -9.71
C ASP A 331 -9.82 3.69 -8.46
N SER A 332 -10.57 2.59 -8.56
CA SER A 332 -11.61 2.21 -7.59
C SER A 332 -11.10 1.44 -6.36
N TYR A 333 -9.81 1.19 -6.25
CA TYR A 333 -9.28 0.38 -5.14
C TYR A 333 -9.38 1.08 -3.78
N ASN A 334 -9.03 2.35 -3.72
CA ASN A 334 -9.12 3.17 -2.52
C ASN A 334 -9.39 4.63 -2.94
N SER A 335 -10.24 5.32 -2.19
CA SER A 335 -10.57 6.71 -2.47
C SER A 335 -10.25 7.57 -1.26
N ASP A 336 -9.34 8.52 -1.44
CA ASP A 336 -9.07 9.62 -0.54
C ASP A 336 -8.93 10.91 -1.36
N LEU A 337 -8.91 12.06 -0.71
CA LEU A 337 -8.90 13.35 -1.39
C LEU A 337 -7.68 13.56 -2.30
N ASN A 338 -6.51 13.05 -1.91
CA ASN A 338 -5.30 13.15 -2.72
C ASN A 338 -5.33 12.19 -3.92
N SER A 339 -5.76 10.94 -3.73
CA SER A 339 -5.91 9.98 -4.83
C SER A 339 -6.97 10.47 -5.82
N LEU A 340 -8.07 11.06 -5.35
CA LEU A 340 -9.05 11.71 -6.21
C LEU A 340 -8.45 12.87 -7.02
N ALA A 341 -7.63 13.72 -6.39
CA ALA A 341 -6.94 14.80 -7.08
C ALA A 341 -6.03 14.26 -8.20
N ILE A 342 -5.23 13.24 -7.91
CA ILE A 342 -4.35 12.56 -8.88
C ILE A 342 -5.18 11.96 -10.04
N ALA A 343 -6.30 11.29 -9.73
CA ALA A 343 -7.16 10.71 -10.75
C ALA A 343 -7.81 11.77 -11.65
N LEU A 344 -8.22 12.90 -11.08
CA LEU A 344 -8.77 14.02 -11.83
C LEU A 344 -7.70 14.75 -12.67
N ASP A 345 -6.46 14.89 -12.14
CA ASP A 345 -5.33 15.41 -12.91
C ASP A 345 -5.00 14.49 -14.10
N PHE A 346 -5.04 13.18 -13.89
CA PHE A 346 -4.87 12.22 -14.96
C PHE A 346 -6.01 12.30 -15.99
N LEU A 347 -7.26 12.42 -15.53
CA LEU A 347 -8.42 12.61 -16.40
C LEU A 347 -8.28 13.89 -17.23
N ASP A 348 -7.77 14.97 -16.66
CA ASP A 348 -7.57 16.25 -17.35
C ASP A 348 -6.49 16.18 -18.44
N GLN A 349 -5.50 15.31 -18.27
CA GLN A 349 -4.45 15.05 -19.25
C GLN A 349 -4.96 14.24 -20.45
N GLN A 350 -6.08 13.49 -20.30
CA GLN A 350 -6.69 12.73 -21.39
C GLN A 350 -7.52 13.66 -22.28
N LYS A 351 -6.95 14.09 -23.40
CA LYS A 351 -7.61 15.03 -24.34
C LYS A 351 -8.46 14.34 -25.42
N GLN A 352 -8.64 13.03 -25.33
CA GLN A 352 -9.34 12.23 -26.34
C GLN A 352 -10.85 12.51 -26.36
N HIS A 353 -11.42 12.92 -25.23
CA HIS A 353 -12.84 13.18 -25.07
C HIS A 353 -13.09 14.53 -24.39
N VAL A 354 -14.12 15.24 -24.87
CA VAL A 354 -14.47 16.55 -24.34
C VAL A 354 -15.24 16.44 -23.01
N LYS A 355 -16.15 15.45 -22.92
CA LYS A 355 -17.02 15.29 -21.73
C LYS A 355 -16.34 14.45 -20.66
N LYS A 356 -16.33 14.97 -19.43
CA LYS A 356 -15.75 14.33 -18.26
C LYS A 356 -16.85 13.93 -17.27
N THR A 357 -16.92 12.63 -16.96
CA THR A 357 -17.84 12.07 -15.95
C THR A 357 -17.03 11.49 -14.81
N LEU A 358 -17.38 11.84 -13.57
CA LEU A 358 -16.84 11.24 -12.36
C LEU A 358 -17.88 10.34 -11.70
N LEU A 359 -17.53 9.09 -11.43
CA LEU A 359 -18.25 8.18 -10.56
C LEU A 359 -17.50 8.12 -9.23
N LEU A 360 -18.11 8.57 -8.14
CA LEU A 360 -17.46 8.67 -6.83
C LEU A 360 -18.30 8.01 -5.74
N SER A 361 -17.70 7.09 -4.98
CA SER A 361 -18.28 6.54 -3.76
C SER A 361 -17.97 7.42 -2.54
N ASP A 362 -18.53 7.07 -1.37
CA ASP A 362 -18.15 7.69 -0.11
C ASP A 362 -16.63 7.59 0.12
N ILE A 363 -16.02 8.70 0.54
CA ILE A 363 -14.63 8.77 0.96
C ILE A 363 -14.58 8.52 2.46
N LEU A 364 -13.93 7.42 2.86
CA LEU A 364 -13.84 7.00 4.26
C LEU A 364 -12.51 7.46 4.89
N GLU A 365 -12.47 7.53 6.22
CA GLU A 365 -11.25 7.79 7.02
C GLU A 365 -10.49 9.07 6.63
N SER A 366 -11.22 10.12 6.27
CA SER A 366 -10.63 11.40 5.81
C SER A 366 -10.03 12.24 6.94
N GLY A 367 -10.47 12.05 8.18
CA GLY A 367 -10.15 12.90 9.33
C GLY A 367 -10.83 14.28 9.30
N MET A 368 -11.83 14.45 8.44
CA MET A 368 -12.59 15.68 8.27
C MET A 368 -14.09 15.42 8.48
N SER A 369 -14.85 16.45 8.87
CA SER A 369 -16.31 16.36 8.80
C SER A 369 -16.76 16.18 7.34
N ASP A 370 -17.85 15.45 7.11
CA ASP A 370 -18.39 15.20 5.77
C ASP A 370 -18.62 16.51 5.01
N GLU A 371 -19.14 17.55 5.67
CA GLU A 371 -19.36 18.85 5.05
C GLU A 371 -18.04 19.48 4.52
N LYS A 372 -16.97 19.46 5.33
CA LYS A 372 -15.67 19.99 4.94
C LYS A 372 -15.06 19.17 3.81
N LEU A 373 -15.10 17.85 3.92
CA LEU A 373 -14.58 16.92 2.91
C LEU A 373 -15.26 17.14 1.56
N TYR A 374 -16.59 17.07 1.52
CA TYR A 374 -17.32 17.20 0.25
C TYR A 374 -17.35 18.62 -0.30
N ARG A 375 -17.08 19.64 0.50
CA ARG A 375 -16.80 20.99 0.02
C ARG A 375 -15.46 21.03 -0.74
N GLU A 376 -14.39 20.42 -0.22
CA GLU A 376 -13.11 20.30 -0.92
C GLU A 376 -13.27 19.44 -2.20
N VAL A 377 -14.02 18.34 -2.16
CA VAL A 377 -14.34 17.51 -3.33
C VAL A 377 -15.09 18.34 -4.40
N SER A 378 -16.10 19.11 -4.02
CA SER A 378 -16.86 19.96 -4.96
C SER A 378 -15.97 21.00 -5.64
N GLN A 379 -15.07 21.63 -4.89
CA GLN A 379 -14.08 22.57 -5.44
C GLN A 379 -13.14 21.90 -6.42
N LEU A 380 -12.66 20.69 -6.07
CA LEU A 380 -11.77 19.91 -6.92
C LEU A 380 -12.45 19.50 -8.23
N VAL A 381 -13.67 18.97 -8.17
CA VAL A 381 -14.50 18.59 -9.31
C VAL A 381 -14.73 19.80 -10.24
N GLN A 382 -15.02 20.98 -9.67
CA GLN A 382 -15.21 22.21 -10.43
C GLN A 382 -13.92 22.67 -11.12
N SER A 383 -12.80 22.68 -10.39
CA SER A 383 -11.51 23.16 -10.92
C SER A 383 -10.97 22.29 -12.06
N ARG A 384 -11.35 21.01 -12.12
CA ARG A 384 -10.94 20.06 -13.17
C ARG A 384 -11.95 19.93 -14.33
N GLY A 385 -12.98 20.76 -14.33
CA GLY A 385 -13.95 20.84 -15.42
C GLY A 385 -14.75 19.54 -15.61
N VAL A 386 -15.08 18.83 -14.53
CA VAL A 386 -15.99 17.68 -14.57
C VAL A 386 -17.41 18.18 -14.85
N GLU A 387 -18.06 17.64 -15.87
CA GLU A 387 -19.40 18.04 -16.28
C GLU A 387 -20.50 17.18 -15.68
N ARG A 388 -20.18 15.93 -15.34
CA ARG A 388 -21.14 15.00 -14.75
C ARG A 388 -20.54 14.30 -13.52
N LEU A 389 -21.29 14.30 -12.41
CA LEU A 389 -20.97 13.55 -11.19
C LEU A 389 -22.06 12.53 -10.90
N ILE A 390 -21.65 11.30 -10.61
CA ILE A 390 -22.51 10.25 -10.07
C ILE A 390 -21.95 9.90 -8.69
N GLY A 391 -22.63 10.37 -7.64
CA GLY A 391 -22.29 10.10 -6.26
C GLY A 391 -23.00 8.88 -5.74
N ILE A 392 -22.27 7.91 -5.15
CA ILE A 392 -22.82 6.66 -4.60
C ILE A 392 -22.41 6.55 -3.13
N GLY A 393 -23.37 6.55 -2.24
CA GLY A 393 -23.13 6.41 -0.81
C GLY A 393 -23.93 7.38 0.03
N THR A 394 -24.04 7.07 1.31
CA THR A 394 -24.89 7.83 2.24
C THR A 394 -24.27 9.20 2.59
N ALA A 395 -22.94 9.25 2.75
CA ALA A 395 -22.25 10.48 3.14
C ALA A 395 -22.26 11.51 2.00
N ILE A 396 -21.87 11.12 0.79
CA ILE A 396 -21.87 12.01 -0.38
C ILE A 396 -23.29 12.47 -0.73
N SER A 397 -24.29 11.59 -0.61
CA SER A 397 -25.69 11.93 -0.93
C SER A 397 -26.27 12.96 0.04
N LYS A 398 -25.89 12.95 1.32
CA LYS A 398 -26.30 13.96 2.30
C LYS A 398 -25.73 15.35 1.99
N GLN A 399 -24.65 15.43 1.24
CA GLN A 399 -23.94 16.66 0.90
C GLN A 399 -24.22 17.16 -0.53
N GLN A 400 -25.29 16.66 -1.18
CA GLN A 400 -25.64 16.98 -2.58
C GLN A 400 -25.76 18.48 -2.86
N GLU A 401 -26.19 19.30 -1.90
CA GLU A 401 -26.35 20.74 -2.03
C GLU A 401 -25.01 21.45 -2.32
N LEU A 402 -23.90 20.94 -1.82
CA LEU A 402 -22.58 21.51 -2.09
C LEU A 402 -22.19 21.41 -3.58
N PHE A 403 -22.69 20.43 -4.28
CA PHE A 403 -22.46 20.24 -5.72
C PHE A 403 -23.43 21.02 -6.60
N ALA A 404 -24.63 21.32 -6.09
CA ALA A 404 -25.63 22.13 -6.80
C ALA A 404 -25.20 23.59 -7.02
N LEU A 405 -24.21 24.08 -6.28
CA LEU A 405 -23.64 25.41 -6.43
C LEU A 405 -22.88 25.58 -7.78
N ASN A 406 -22.44 24.49 -8.38
CA ASN A 406 -21.76 24.49 -9.69
C ASN A 406 -22.80 24.33 -10.82
N LYS A 407 -23.19 25.45 -11.46
CA LYS A 407 -24.17 25.47 -12.55
C LYS A 407 -23.76 24.68 -13.82
N LYS A 408 -22.49 24.32 -13.96
CA LYS A 408 -21.97 23.55 -15.11
C LYS A 408 -21.95 22.04 -14.81
N LEU A 409 -22.19 21.62 -13.57
CA LEU A 409 -22.15 20.24 -13.17
C LEU A 409 -23.55 19.63 -13.15
N THR A 410 -23.75 18.55 -13.86
CA THR A 410 -24.91 17.68 -13.71
C THR A 410 -24.60 16.59 -12.68
N ALA A 411 -25.23 16.61 -11.52
CA ALA A 411 -24.95 15.66 -10.46
C ALA A 411 -26.17 14.77 -10.15
N SER A 412 -25.93 13.50 -9.95
CA SER A 412 -26.94 12.51 -9.52
C SER A 412 -26.39 11.74 -8.32
N PHE A 413 -27.21 11.51 -7.31
CA PHE A 413 -26.79 10.87 -6.05
C PHE A 413 -27.66 9.67 -5.72
N TYR A 414 -27.01 8.60 -5.25
CA TYR A 414 -27.63 7.34 -4.88
C TYR A 414 -27.11 6.93 -3.50
N PRO A 415 -27.97 6.85 -2.45
CA PRO A 415 -27.55 6.56 -1.08
C PRO A 415 -27.05 5.12 -0.87
N SER A 416 -27.35 4.21 -1.80
CA SER A 416 -26.85 2.82 -1.83
C SER A 416 -26.69 2.34 -3.26
N THR A 417 -25.89 1.31 -3.44
CA THR A 417 -25.77 0.56 -4.70
C THR A 417 -26.89 -0.43 -4.85
#